data_68d3d5c9a0c75b0f889062836ffc4ecc
#
_entry.id   68d3d5c9a0c75b0f889062836ffc4ecc
#
_cell.length_a   1.000
_cell.length_b   1.000
_cell.length_c   1.000
_cell.angle_alpha   90.00
_cell.angle_beta   90.00
_cell.angle_gamma   90.00
#
_symmetry.space_group_name_H-M   'P 1'
#
loop_
_entity.id
_entity.type
_entity.pdbx_description
1 polymer ?
#
loop_
_entity_poly.entity_id
_entity_poly.type
_entity_poly.pdbx_seq_one_letter_code
_entity_poly.pdbx_strand_id
1 'polypeptide(L)'
;MIVAGSGKLRIDIGICTYRRPELEVTLRSLFALDVPEHTQVRLIVADNDAEPSAQALVERLKAVSPFEIEYVHCPKSNISIARNACLAACQADYLAFIDDDETAGPGWLAALVDRAEATSADAVLGPVRAVYPDDVPAWMRSGDFHSTNPVWVNGRIVTGYTCNVLLDMRSPKLAARKFALSLGQSGGEDTHYFTQLTDAGGQIEFAREALLEEPVPQKRASFSWLAKRRFRSGQTHGRIVAAKSAGLSRIKKAAIAAVKFGYCAVVTVGAVAVPVTRTRYALRAALHAGSVMGTLGMREIRQYGMVEAT
;
A
#
# COMPACT_ATOMS: atom_id res chain seq x y z
N MET A 1 -17.84 14.50 -28.02
CA MET A 1 -19.09 14.30 -27.30
C MET A 1 -19.26 12.80 -27.16
N ILE A 2 -18.70 12.23 -26.07
CA ILE A 2 -18.80 10.78 -25.79
C ILE A 2 -20.14 10.61 -25.08
N VAL A 3 -21.02 9.82 -25.65
CA VAL A 3 -22.31 9.46 -25.09
C VAL A 3 -22.01 8.69 -23.78
N ALA A 4 -22.32 9.31 -22.65
CA ALA A 4 -22.32 8.62 -21.37
C ALA A 4 -23.31 7.46 -21.46
N GLY A 5 -22.82 6.23 -21.36
CA GLY A 5 -23.63 5.04 -21.27
C GLY A 5 -24.54 5.17 -20.02
N SER A 6 -25.83 4.86 -20.18
CA SER A 6 -26.89 4.95 -19.15
C SER A 6 -26.76 3.89 -18.04
N GLY A 7 -25.59 3.36 -17.78
CA GLY A 7 -25.30 2.36 -16.73
C GLY A 7 -24.77 3.01 -15.48
N LYS A 8 -25.11 2.44 -14.30
CA LYS A 8 -24.49 2.82 -13.03
C LYS A 8 -22.99 2.53 -13.05
N LEU A 9 -22.16 3.45 -12.56
CA LEU A 9 -20.75 3.21 -12.32
C LEU A 9 -20.62 2.13 -11.24
N ARG A 10 -19.83 1.07 -11.50
CA ARG A 10 -19.64 -0.03 -10.55
C ARG A 10 -18.26 0.05 -9.93
N ILE A 11 -18.21 -0.03 -8.60
CA ILE A 11 -16.98 0.01 -7.83
C ILE A 11 -16.95 -1.15 -6.86
N ASP A 12 -15.92 -1.97 -6.95
CA ASP A 12 -15.61 -2.97 -5.95
C ASP A 12 -14.55 -2.41 -4.99
N ILE A 13 -14.70 -2.65 -3.68
CA ILE A 13 -13.70 -2.31 -2.67
C ILE A 13 -13.12 -3.60 -2.12
N GLY A 14 -11.84 -3.85 -2.39
CA GLY A 14 -11.11 -5.03 -1.96
C GLY A 14 -10.41 -4.81 -0.63
N ILE A 15 -10.69 -5.67 0.35
CA ILE A 15 -10.08 -5.68 1.68
C ILE A 15 -9.40 -7.04 1.87
N CYS A 16 -8.07 -7.03 2.06
CA CYS A 16 -7.32 -8.25 2.35
C CYS A 16 -7.12 -8.36 3.86
N THR A 17 -7.47 -9.50 4.45
CA THR A 17 -7.39 -9.69 5.90
C THR A 17 -6.64 -10.96 6.30
N TYR A 18 -6.00 -10.91 7.48
CA TYR A 18 -5.34 -12.05 8.11
C TYR A 18 -5.36 -11.87 9.63
N ARG A 19 -6.30 -12.53 10.33
CA ARG A 19 -6.46 -12.52 11.79
C ARG A 19 -6.51 -11.12 12.40
N ARG A 20 -7.29 -10.22 11.78
CA ARG A 20 -7.39 -8.81 12.20
C ARG A 20 -8.73 -8.52 12.86
N PRO A 21 -8.75 -8.21 14.17
CA PRO A 21 -9.96 -7.72 14.81
C PRO A 21 -10.38 -6.33 14.30
N GLU A 22 -9.44 -5.53 13.82
CA GLU A 22 -9.64 -4.19 13.26
C GLU A 22 -10.53 -4.19 12.01
N LEU A 23 -10.65 -5.31 11.30
CA LEU A 23 -11.49 -5.47 10.11
C LEU A 23 -12.95 -4.99 10.34
N GLU A 24 -13.51 -5.18 11.54
CA GLU A 24 -14.86 -4.68 11.83
C GLU A 24 -14.91 -3.15 11.76
N VAL A 25 -13.91 -2.46 12.27
CA VAL A 25 -13.83 -0.99 12.26
C VAL A 25 -13.69 -0.50 10.82
N THR A 26 -12.84 -1.12 10.03
CA THR A 26 -12.65 -0.82 8.61
C THR A 26 -13.97 -0.97 7.85
N LEU A 27 -14.65 -2.12 7.96
CA LEU A 27 -15.92 -2.38 7.28
C LEU A 27 -17.01 -1.37 7.69
N ARG A 28 -17.13 -1.05 8.98
CA ARG A 28 -18.10 -0.04 9.46
C ARG A 28 -17.79 1.35 8.94
N SER A 29 -16.53 1.74 8.77
CA SER A 29 -16.18 3.02 8.16
C SER A 29 -16.62 3.08 6.70
N LEU A 30 -16.49 1.96 5.97
CA LEU A 30 -16.97 1.87 4.59
C LEU A 30 -18.51 1.96 4.49
N PHE A 31 -19.26 1.48 5.50
CA PHE A 31 -20.72 1.60 5.51
C PHE A 31 -21.20 3.05 5.63
N ALA A 32 -20.33 3.95 6.07
CA ALA A 32 -20.63 5.38 6.23
C ALA A 32 -20.14 6.24 5.04
N LEU A 33 -19.75 5.62 3.93
CA LEU A 33 -19.30 6.35 2.73
C LEU A 33 -20.45 7.12 2.07
N ASP A 34 -20.17 8.34 1.69
CA ASP A 34 -21.00 9.10 0.75
C ASP A 34 -20.73 8.54 -0.66
N VAL A 35 -21.69 7.74 -1.14
CA VAL A 35 -21.56 7.13 -2.46
C VAL A 35 -22.07 8.10 -3.51
N PRO A 36 -21.30 8.42 -4.57
CA PRO A 36 -21.75 9.29 -5.66
C PRO A 36 -23.06 8.78 -6.29
N GLU A 37 -23.91 9.69 -6.73
CA GLU A 37 -25.15 9.33 -7.43
C GLU A 37 -24.84 8.42 -8.63
N HIS A 38 -25.73 7.49 -8.90
CA HIS A 38 -25.58 6.50 -9.98
C HIS A 38 -24.38 5.56 -9.84
N THR A 39 -23.84 5.41 -8.63
CA THR A 39 -22.76 4.46 -8.33
C THR A 39 -23.33 3.24 -7.60
N GLN A 40 -22.79 2.06 -7.92
CA GLN A 40 -23.04 0.83 -7.19
C GLN A 40 -21.73 0.36 -6.55
N VAL A 41 -21.74 0.16 -5.23
CA VAL A 41 -20.58 -0.29 -4.47
C VAL A 41 -20.80 -1.73 -3.99
N ARG A 42 -19.76 -2.55 -4.06
CA ARG A 42 -19.68 -3.89 -3.48
C ARG A 42 -18.35 -4.03 -2.74
N LEU A 43 -18.35 -4.76 -1.63
CA LEU A 43 -17.14 -5.04 -0.85
C LEU A 43 -16.67 -6.48 -1.14
N ILE A 44 -15.35 -6.68 -1.27
CA ILE A 44 -14.74 -8.00 -1.44
C ILE A 44 -13.75 -8.19 -0.28
N VAL A 45 -14.06 -9.09 0.64
CA VAL A 45 -13.19 -9.43 1.77
C VAL A 45 -12.44 -10.71 1.47
N ALA A 46 -11.14 -10.61 1.22
CA ALA A 46 -10.26 -11.74 0.93
C ALA A 46 -9.51 -12.17 2.21
N ASP A 47 -9.95 -13.28 2.81
CA ASP A 47 -9.36 -13.83 4.02
C ASP A 47 -8.21 -14.78 3.67
N ASN A 48 -7.01 -14.40 4.06
CA ASN A 48 -5.76 -15.08 3.73
C ASN A 48 -5.26 -16.01 4.87
N ASP A 49 -6.06 -16.22 5.91
CA ASP A 49 -5.74 -17.17 6.96
C ASP A 49 -5.94 -18.61 6.49
N ALA A 50 -5.23 -19.55 7.12
CA ALA A 50 -5.39 -20.98 6.88
C ALA A 50 -6.84 -21.44 7.19
N GLU A 51 -7.38 -20.93 8.29
CA GLU A 51 -8.79 -21.10 8.66
C GLU A 51 -9.59 -19.85 8.27
N PRO A 52 -10.89 -19.96 7.98
CA PRO A 52 -11.73 -18.82 7.57
C PRO A 52 -12.04 -17.90 8.77
N SER A 53 -11.00 -17.28 9.33
CA SER A 53 -11.06 -16.56 10.62
C SER A 53 -11.94 -15.30 10.59
N ALA A 54 -12.12 -14.67 9.42
CA ALA A 54 -12.98 -13.51 9.26
C ALA A 54 -14.43 -13.85 8.88
N GLN A 55 -14.76 -15.11 8.52
CA GLN A 55 -16.06 -15.48 7.97
C GLN A 55 -17.23 -15.13 8.90
N ALA A 56 -17.14 -15.48 10.17
CA ALA A 56 -18.21 -15.23 11.13
C ALA A 56 -18.49 -13.72 11.33
N LEU A 57 -17.43 -12.90 11.33
CA LEU A 57 -17.54 -11.44 11.38
C LEU A 57 -18.24 -10.90 10.12
N VAL A 58 -17.80 -11.33 8.94
CA VAL A 58 -18.35 -10.87 7.66
C VAL A 58 -19.83 -11.23 7.55
N GLU A 59 -20.21 -12.47 7.87
CA GLU A 59 -21.62 -12.89 7.83
C GLU A 59 -22.50 -12.07 8.78
N ARG A 60 -22.03 -11.75 9.98
CA ARG A 60 -22.73 -10.88 10.91
C ARG A 60 -22.89 -9.46 10.33
N LEU A 61 -21.88 -8.93 9.68
CA LEU A 61 -21.89 -7.57 9.13
C LEU A 61 -22.71 -7.45 7.84
N LYS A 62 -22.86 -8.52 7.05
CA LYS A 62 -23.76 -8.54 5.87
C LYS A 62 -25.18 -8.10 6.22
N ALA A 63 -25.68 -8.46 7.41
CA ALA A 63 -27.04 -8.13 7.83
C ALA A 63 -27.30 -6.63 8.06
N VAL A 64 -26.24 -5.85 8.27
CA VAL A 64 -26.31 -4.40 8.57
C VAL A 64 -25.58 -3.54 7.54
N SER A 65 -24.95 -4.16 6.56
CA SER A 65 -24.23 -3.47 5.49
C SER A 65 -25.19 -2.83 4.48
N PRO A 66 -24.96 -1.57 4.07
CA PRO A 66 -25.71 -0.97 2.95
C PRO A 66 -25.22 -1.49 1.59
N PHE A 67 -24.09 -2.25 1.56
CA PHE A 67 -23.48 -2.79 0.37
C PHE A 67 -23.46 -4.32 0.40
N GLU A 68 -23.49 -4.93 -0.78
CA GLU A 68 -23.18 -6.35 -0.91
C GLU A 68 -21.77 -6.64 -0.44
N ILE A 69 -21.56 -7.71 0.33
CA ILE A 69 -20.24 -8.17 0.75
C ILE A 69 -19.99 -9.58 0.22
N GLU A 70 -19.00 -9.73 -0.64
CA GLU A 70 -18.47 -11.02 -1.06
C GLU A 70 -17.32 -11.43 -0.14
N TYR A 71 -17.39 -12.63 0.42
CA TYR A 71 -16.32 -13.22 1.21
C TYR A 71 -15.57 -14.25 0.39
N VAL A 72 -14.25 -14.11 0.30
CA VAL A 72 -13.37 -15.01 -0.45
C VAL A 72 -12.32 -15.60 0.49
N HIS A 73 -12.40 -16.90 0.78
CA HIS A 73 -11.36 -17.59 1.54
C HIS A 73 -10.21 -18.00 0.61
N CYS A 74 -9.00 -17.53 0.89
CA CYS A 74 -7.80 -17.76 0.06
C CYS A 74 -6.59 -18.13 0.93
N PRO A 75 -6.63 -19.35 1.58
CA PRO A 75 -5.70 -19.75 2.64
C PRO A 75 -4.30 -20.00 2.12
N LYS A 76 -3.33 -19.10 2.37
CA LYS A 76 -1.90 -19.36 2.06
C LYS A 76 -0.93 -18.40 2.78
N SER A 77 -1.39 -17.53 3.67
CA SER A 77 -0.55 -16.54 4.39
C SER A 77 0.40 -15.78 3.45
N ASN A 78 -0.16 -15.28 2.33
CA ASN A 78 0.56 -14.60 1.27
C ASN A 78 -0.31 -13.46 0.72
N ILE A 79 0.07 -12.21 1.01
CA ILE A 79 -0.75 -11.04 0.66
C ILE A 79 -1.01 -10.91 -0.85
N SER A 80 -0.08 -11.37 -1.71
CA SER A 80 -0.30 -11.38 -3.16
C SER A 80 -1.45 -12.28 -3.57
N ILE A 81 -1.70 -13.37 -2.84
CA ILE A 81 -2.84 -14.27 -3.10
C ILE A 81 -4.15 -13.57 -2.76
N ALA A 82 -4.25 -12.91 -1.60
CA ALA A 82 -5.44 -12.17 -1.21
C ALA A 82 -5.76 -11.03 -2.19
N ARG A 83 -4.77 -10.22 -2.57
CA ARG A 83 -4.95 -9.16 -3.57
C ARG A 83 -5.35 -9.70 -4.94
N ASN A 84 -4.75 -10.81 -5.36
CA ASN A 84 -5.14 -11.47 -6.61
C ASN A 84 -6.54 -12.08 -6.53
N ALA A 85 -7.00 -12.51 -5.35
CA ALA A 85 -8.37 -12.96 -5.14
C ALA A 85 -9.35 -11.79 -5.30
N CYS A 86 -9.06 -10.61 -4.76
CA CYS A 86 -9.87 -9.40 -5.00
C CYS A 86 -9.89 -9.03 -6.49
N LEU A 87 -8.73 -9.06 -7.19
CA LEU A 87 -8.66 -8.82 -8.63
C LEU A 87 -9.49 -9.81 -9.44
N ALA A 88 -9.50 -11.09 -9.04
CA ALA A 88 -10.24 -12.14 -9.73
C ALA A 88 -11.75 -12.08 -9.46
N ALA A 89 -12.16 -11.66 -8.27
CA ALA A 89 -13.57 -11.49 -7.89
C ALA A 89 -14.17 -10.18 -8.43
N CYS A 90 -13.33 -9.21 -8.81
CA CYS A 90 -13.77 -7.91 -9.31
C CYS A 90 -14.57 -8.04 -10.61
N GLN A 91 -15.79 -7.44 -10.61
CA GLN A 91 -16.70 -7.37 -11.74
C GLN A 91 -17.07 -5.92 -12.08
N ALA A 92 -16.42 -4.97 -11.45
CA ALA A 92 -16.72 -3.55 -11.51
C ALA A 92 -15.83 -2.80 -12.51
N ASP A 93 -16.18 -1.55 -12.78
CA ASP A 93 -15.41 -0.64 -13.63
C ASP A 93 -14.14 -0.18 -12.91
N TYR A 94 -14.23 -0.05 -11.56
CA TYR A 94 -13.13 0.30 -10.68
C TYR A 94 -12.98 -0.72 -9.54
N LEU A 95 -11.74 -0.93 -9.12
CA LEU A 95 -11.41 -1.66 -7.89
C LEU A 95 -10.61 -0.74 -6.97
N ALA A 96 -11.18 -0.40 -5.82
CA ALA A 96 -10.45 0.27 -4.75
C ALA A 96 -9.83 -0.75 -3.80
N PHE A 97 -8.67 -0.44 -3.22
CA PHE A 97 -8.10 -1.21 -2.12
C PHE A 97 -7.95 -0.32 -0.88
N ILE A 98 -8.23 -0.91 0.26
CA ILE A 98 -8.01 -0.40 1.60
C ILE A 98 -7.50 -1.56 2.48
N ASP A 99 -6.56 -1.29 3.40
CA ASP A 99 -6.08 -2.30 4.33
C ASP A 99 -7.07 -2.53 5.49
N ASP A 100 -7.02 -3.69 6.13
CA ASP A 100 -7.98 -4.16 7.15
C ASP A 100 -7.80 -3.49 8.53
N ASP A 101 -6.86 -2.57 8.67
CA ASP A 101 -6.59 -1.74 9.85
C ASP A 101 -6.69 -0.22 9.57
N GLU A 102 -7.32 0.15 8.46
CA GLU A 102 -7.54 1.54 8.05
C GLU A 102 -9.01 1.95 8.17
N THR A 103 -9.26 3.26 8.29
CA THR A 103 -10.61 3.84 8.31
C THR A 103 -10.76 4.91 7.24
N ALA A 104 -11.91 4.86 6.55
CA ALA A 104 -12.26 5.82 5.50
C ALA A 104 -13.19 6.91 6.04
N GLY A 105 -12.93 8.16 5.66
CA GLY A 105 -13.89 9.24 5.81
C GLY A 105 -15.00 9.18 4.75
N PRO A 106 -16.17 9.83 4.97
CA PRO A 106 -17.32 9.74 4.06
C PRO A 106 -16.99 10.05 2.59
N GLY A 107 -16.18 11.07 2.31
CA GLY A 107 -15.82 11.51 0.95
C GLY A 107 -14.66 10.75 0.30
N TRP A 108 -14.10 9.71 0.95
CA TRP A 108 -12.90 9.01 0.46
C TRP A 108 -13.06 8.44 -0.95
N LEU A 109 -14.14 7.70 -1.18
CA LEU A 109 -14.36 7.02 -2.46
C LEU A 109 -14.65 8.03 -3.57
N ALA A 110 -15.46 9.05 -3.29
CA ALA A 110 -15.77 10.12 -4.23
C ALA A 110 -14.50 10.83 -4.71
N ALA A 111 -13.59 11.18 -3.79
CA ALA A 111 -12.32 11.85 -4.14
C ALA A 111 -11.41 11.00 -5.03
N LEU A 112 -11.37 9.68 -4.86
CA LEU A 112 -10.63 8.77 -5.74
C LEU A 112 -11.26 8.74 -7.14
N VAL A 113 -12.59 8.60 -7.22
CA VAL A 113 -13.33 8.52 -8.48
C VAL A 113 -13.21 9.83 -9.26
N ASP A 114 -13.46 10.96 -8.63
CA ASP A 114 -13.36 12.30 -9.23
C ASP A 114 -11.97 12.50 -9.87
N ARG A 115 -10.92 12.10 -9.16
CA ARG A 115 -9.55 12.18 -9.70
C ARG A 115 -9.35 11.25 -10.88
N ALA A 116 -9.84 10.02 -10.81
CA ALA A 116 -9.72 9.05 -11.91
C ALA A 116 -10.44 9.55 -13.17
N GLU A 117 -11.66 10.04 -13.04
CA GLU A 117 -12.44 10.57 -14.18
C GLU A 117 -11.83 11.84 -14.75
N ALA A 118 -11.36 12.76 -13.91
CA ALA A 118 -10.74 14.02 -14.36
C ALA A 118 -9.44 13.81 -15.12
N THR A 119 -8.70 12.72 -14.86
CA THR A 119 -7.36 12.49 -15.42
C THR A 119 -7.29 11.30 -16.38
N SER A 120 -8.31 10.44 -16.39
CA SER A 120 -8.30 9.14 -17.08
C SER A 120 -7.08 8.28 -16.71
N ALA A 121 -6.67 8.36 -15.44
CA ALA A 121 -5.53 7.62 -14.92
C ALA A 121 -5.85 6.13 -14.78
N ASP A 122 -4.87 5.28 -15.00
CA ASP A 122 -5.00 3.81 -14.81
C ASP A 122 -5.09 3.46 -13.31
N ALA A 123 -4.48 4.28 -12.44
CA ALA A 123 -4.56 4.14 -11.00
C ALA A 123 -4.55 5.51 -10.30
N VAL A 124 -5.27 5.63 -9.19
CA VAL A 124 -5.27 6.83 -8.33
C VAL A 124 -4.92 6.43 -6.91
N LEU A 125 -3.85 7.00 -6.37
CA LEU A 125 -3.45 6.80 -4.98
C LEU A 125 -4.08 7.87 -4.08
N GLY A 126 -4.44 7.50 -2.84
CA GLY A 126 -4.77 8.43 -1.77
C GLY A 126 -3.73 8.39 -0.65
N PRO A 127 -3.64 9.41 0.23
CA PRO A 127 -2.78 9.39 1.41
C PRO A 127 -3.34 8.50 2.51
N VAL A 128 -2.44 7.93 3.33
CA VAL A 128 -2.82 7.27 4.60
C VAL A 128 -2.15 8.02 5.74
N ARG A 129 -2.93 8.61 6.62
CA ARG A 129 -2.47 9.35 7.79
C ARG A 129 -2.33 8.42 8.99
N ALA A 130 -1.15 8.40 9.57
CA ALA A 130 -0.90 7.67 10.81
C ALA A 130 -1.57 8.37 12.00
N VAL A 131 -2.37 7.63 12.76
CA VAL A 131 -2.96 8.08 14.02
C VAL A 131 -2.13 7.52 15.16
N TYR A 132 -1.37 8.40 15.82
CA TYR A 132 -0.44 8.01 16.88
C TYR A 132 -1.14 7.93 18.23
N PRO A 133 -0.83 6.91 19.06
CA PRO A 133 -1.20 6.91 20.48
C PRO A 133 -0.60 8.11 21.23
N ASP A 134 -1.19 8.46 22.37
CA ASP A 134 -0.77 9.65 23.14
C ASP A 134 0.61 9.51 23.77
N ASP A 135 1.04 8.30 24.07
CA ASP A 135 2.30 7.97 24.76
C ASP A 135 3.52 7.84 23.83
N VAL A 136 3.39 8.05 22.51
CA VAL A 136 4.55 8.00 21.62
C VAL A 136 5.45 9.23 21.77
N PRO A 137 6.77 9.09 21.54
CA PRO A 137 7.71 10.20 21.61
C PRO A 137 7.34 11.35 20.65
N ALA A 138 7.48 12.60 21.12
CA ALA A 138 7.15 13.80 20.33
C ALA A 138 7.83 13.83 18.95
N TRP A 139 9.08 13.38 18.83
CA TRP A 139 9.80 13.33 17.56
C TRP A 139 9.13 12.42 16.52
N MET A 140 8.46 11.35 16.98
CA MET A 140 7.78 10.40 16.09
C MET A 140 6.52 11.04 15.50
N ARG A 141 5.70 11.66 16.35
CA ARG A 141 4.48 12.38 15.96
C ARG A 141 4.81 13.58 15.06
N SER A 142 5.76 14.42 15.47
CA SER A 142 6.16 15.60 14.69
C SER A 142 6.88 15.24 13.37
N GLY A 143 7.51 14.08 13.31
CA GLY A 143 8.21 13.60 12.11
C GLY A 143 7.31 12.90 11.11
N ASP A 144 6.15 12.43 11.55
CA ASP A 144 5.15 11.69 10.77
C ASP A 144 5.76 10.56 9.92
N PHE A 145 6.46 9.63 10.59
CA PHE A 145 7.25 8.61 9.90
C PHE A 145 6.44 7.38 9.45
N HIS A 146 5.19 7.24 9.90
CA HIS A 146 4.32 6.11 9.59
C HIS A 146 3.37 6.39 8.42
N SER A 147 2.92 7.63 8.25
CA SER A 147 2.02 8.01 7.16
C SER A 147 2.56 7.61 5.78
N THR A 148 1.66 7.19 4.91
CA THR A 148 1.96 6.75 3.55
C THR A 148 1.54 7.82 2.55
N ASN A 149 2.48 8.20 1.70
CA ASN A 149 2.29 9.16 0.61
C ASN A 149 3.06 8.67 -0.63
N PRO A 150 2.66 9.06 -1.84
CA PRO A 150 3.35 8.67 -3.05
C PRO A 150 4.76 9.25 -3.13
N VAL A 151 5.63 8.52 -3.82
CA VAL A 151 7.00 8.98 -4.12
C VAL A 151 7.02 9.60 -5.52
N TRP A 152 7.35 10.88 -5.57
CA TRP A 152 7.48 11.63 -6.81
C TRP A 152 8.90 11.56 -7.36
N VAL A 153 9.03 11.22 -8.63
CA VAL A 153 10.30 11.24 -9.37
C VAL A 153 10.12 12.08 -10.63
N ASN A 154 10.84 13.18 -10.71
CA ASN A 154 10.74 14.14 -11.84
C ASN A 154 9.28 14.58 -12.13
N GLY A 155 8.51 14.85 -11.08
CA GLY A 155 7.11 15.30 -11.19
C GLY A 155 6.09 14.20 -11.53
N ARG A 156 6.49 12.92 -11.52
CA ARG A 156 5.61 11.79 -11.79
C ARG A 156 5.64 10.77 -10.66
N ILE A 157 4.55 10.05 -10.47
CA ILE A 157 4.47 8.88 -9.60
C ILE A 157 4.88 7.67 -10.45
N VAL A 158 5.94 6.97 -10.04
CA VAL A 158 6.50 5.84 -10.81
C VAL A 158 6.28 4.48 -10.15
N THR A 159 5.67 4.47 -8.97
CA THR A 159 5.28 3.28 -8.22
C THR A 159 4.18 3.66 -7.23
N GLY A 160 3.52 2.65 -6.63
CA GLY A 160 2.42 2.87 -5.72
C GLY A 160 2.40 1.88 -4.56
N TYR A 161 1.30 1.89 -3.87
CA TYR A 161 0.95 1.04 -2.74
C TYR A 161 -0.52 0.65 -2.86
N THR A 162 -0.93 -0.40 -2.16
CA THR A 162 -2.31 -0.93 -2.24
C THR A 162 -3.17 -0.55 -1.04
N CYS A 163 -2.59 0.03 -0.01
CA CYS A 163 -3.37 0.43 1.17
C CYS A 163 -4.37 1.57 0.91
N ASN A 164 -4.18 2.37 -0.15
CA ASN A 164 -5.14 3.38 -0.57
C ASN A 164 -5.00 3.66 -2.06
N VAL A 165 -5.74 2.93 -2.88
CA VAL A 165 -5.67 3.05 -4.34
C VAL A 165 -7.00 2.70 -5.00
N LEU A 166 -7.31 3.39 -6.10
CA LEU A 166 -8.36 3.04 -7.06
C LEU A 166 -7.70 2.60 -8.37
N LEU A 167 -8.09 1.46 -8.90
CA LEU A 167 -7.64 0.90 -10.18
C LEU A 167 -8.77 0.99 -11.21
N ASP A 168 -8.52 1.53 -12.41
CA ASP A 168 -9.47 1.47 -13.52
C ASP A 168 -9.39 0.09 -14.21
N MET A 169 -10.33 -0.80 -13.86
CA MET A 169 -10.36 -2.17 -14.36
C MET A 169 -10.70 -2.27 -15.85
N ARG A 170 -11.13 -1.18 -16.47
CA ARG A 170 -11.35 -1.07 -17.93
C ARG A 170 -10.02 -0.85 -18.68
N SER A 171 -8.95 -0.45 -17.96
CA SER A 171 -7.65 -0.21 -18.58
C SER A 171 -7.02 -1.50 -19.10
N PRO A 172 -6.66 -1.58 -20.37
CA PRO A 172 -5.97 -2.75 -20.93
C PRO A 172 -4.59 -2.99 -20.30
N LYS A 173 -4.01 -1.96 -19.67
CA LYS A 173 -2.73 -2.06 -18.97
C LYS A 173 -2.84 -2.79 -17.63
N LEU A 174 -4.05 -2.92 -17.09
CA LEU A 174 -4.35 -3.64 -15.84
C LEU A 174 -4.98 -5.03 -16.07
N ALA A 175 -5.61 -5.27 -17.22
CA ALA A 175 -6.49 -6.41 -17.52
C ALA A 175 -5.90 -7.81 -17.19
N ALA A 176 -4.61 -8.03 -17.37
CA ALA A 176 -3.98 -9.33 -17.07
C ALA A 176 -2.93 -9.23 -15.94
N ARG A 177 -2.85 -8.10 -15.25
CA ARG A 177 -1.82 -7.84 -14.26
C ARG A 177 -2.17 -8.51 -12.93
N LYS A 178 -1.18 -9.17 -12.33
CA LYS A 178 -1.31 -9.84 -11.04
C LYS A 178 -0.16 -9.47 -10.12
N PHE A 179 -0.43 -9.50 -8.82
CA PHE A 179 0.61 -9.39 -7.79
C PHE A 179 1.49 -10.64 -7.80
N ALA A 180 2.81 -10.43 -7.78
CA ALA A 180 3.79 -11.51 -7.84
C ALA A 180 3.78 -12.35 -6.56
N LEU A 181 3.43 -13.63 -6.65
CA LEU A 181 3.31 -14.54 -5.50
C LEU A 181 4.62 -14.69 -4.74
N SER A 182 5.75 -14.61 -5.42
CA SER A 182 7.09 -14.70 -4.83
C SER A 182 7.42 -13.55 -3.87
N LEU A 183 6.70 -12.44 -3.97
CA LEU A 183 6.90 -11.24 -3.15
C LEU A 183 5.91 -11.14 -1.98
N GLY A 184 4.83 -11.90 -1.99
CA GLY A 184 3.75 -11.75 -1.02
C GLY A 184 4.08 -12.15 0.41
N GLN A 185 5.25 -12.74 0.68
CA GLN A 185 5.76 -13.01 2.03
C GLN A 185 6.90 -12.07 2.44
N SER A 186 7.68 -11.58 1.48
CA SER A 186 8.79 -10.66 1.76
C SER A 186 8.39 -9.19 1.71
N GLY A 187 7.27 -8.88 1.07
CA GLY A 187 6.82 -7.52 0.78
C GLY A 187 7.43 -6.94 -0.52
N GLY A 188 6.83 -5.84 -0.99
CA GLY A 188 7.23 -5.15 -2.21
C GLY A 188 6.49 -5.62 -3.46
N GLU A 189 5.47 -6.45 -3.29
CA GLU A 189 4.56 -6.90 -4.35
C GLU A 189 3.76 -5.74 -4.96
N ASP A 190 3.36 -4.78 -4.15
CA ASP A 190 2.72 -3.54 -4.57
C ASP A 190 3.67 -2.65 -5.38
N THR A 191 4.85 -2.38 -4.84
CA THR A 191 5.89 -1.62 -5.55
C THR A 191 6.21 -2.25 -6.91
N HIS A 192 6.30 -3.58 -6.96
CA HIS A 192 6.54 -4.32 -8.21
C HIS A 192 5.35 -4.17 -9.17
N TYR A 193 4.12 -4.33 -8.69
CA TYR A 193 2.88 -4.22 -9.48
C TYR A 193 2.76 -2.85 -10.15
N PHE A 194 2.91 -1.78 -9.37
CA PHE A 194 2.80 -0.41 -9.89
C PHE A 194 3.99 0.01 -10.75
N THR A 195 5.20 -0.48 -10.45
CA THR A 195 6.37 -0.24 -11.33
C THR A 195 6.16 -0.89 -12.70
N GLN A 196 5.59 -2.10 -12.75
CA GLN A 196 5.26 -2.73 -14.03
C GLN A 196 4.14 -1.98 -14.76
N LEU A 197 3.17 -1.39 -14.05
CA LEU A 197 2.13 -0.56 -14.64
C LEU A 197 2.75 0.66 -15.34
N THR A 198 3.62 1.38 -14.65
CA THR A 198 4.29 2.57 -15.22
C THR A 198 5.29 2.21 -16.32
N ASP A 199 5.98 1.08 -16.25
CA ASP A 199 6.84 0.57 -17.32
C ASP A 199 6.05 0.24 -18.62
N ALA A 200 4.79 -0.16 -18.46
CA ALA A 200 3.86 -0.38 -19.58
C ALA A 200 3.18 0.93 -20.09
N GLY A 201 3.65 2.09 -19.62
CA GLY A 201 3.08 3.39 -19.97
C GLY A 201 1.79 3.72 -19.21
N GLY A 202 1.52 3.04 -18.09
CA GLY A 202 0.40 3.36 -17.22
C GLY A 202 0.61 4.67 -16.46
N GLN A 203 -0.49 5.37 -16.20
CA GLN A 203 -0.53 6.64 -15.49
C GLN A 203 -1.05 6.44 -14.08
N ILE A 204 -0.29 6.94 -13.10
CA ILE A 204 -0.69 6.95 -11.68
C ILE A 204 -0.87 8.40 -11.26
N GLU A 205 -2.03 8.69 -10.67
CA GLU A 205 -2.38 10.00 -10.15
C GLU A 205 -2.55 9.98 -8.62
N PHE A 206 -2.76 11.16 -8.03
CA PHE A 206 -2.90 11.30 -6.58
C PHE A 206 -4.11 12.18 -6.22
N ALA A 207 -5.01 11.62 -5.44
CA ALA A 207 -6.15 12.31 -4.83
C ALA A 207 -5.81 12.63 -3.37
N ARG A 208 -5.43 13.86 -3.09
CA ARG A 208 -5.03 14.30 -1.74
C ARG A 208 -6.16 14.21 -0.74
N GLU A 209 -7.39 14.44 -1.22
CA GLU A 209 -8.62 14.46 -0.44
C GLU A 209 -9.10 13.05 -0.06
N ALA A 210 -8.63 12.03 -0.77
CA ALA A 210 -8.95 10.63 -0.49
C ALA A 210 -8.15 10.08 0.70
N LEU A 211 -8.34 10.69 1.86
CA LEU A 211 -7.58 10.40 3.07
C LEU A 211 -8.13 9.16 3.79
N LEU A 212 -7.24 8.23 4.09
CA LEU A 212 -7.47 7.16 5.07
C LEU A 212 -6.68 7.43 6.36
N GLU A 213 -7.13 6.85 7.47
CA GLU A 213 -6.44 6.87 8.75
C GLU A 213 -6.04 5.46 9.17
N GLU A 214 -4.77 5.29 9.59
CA GLU A 214 -4.23 4.04 10.12
C GLU A 214 -3.76 4.27 11.57
N PRO A 215 -4.39 3.62 12.58
CA PRO A 215 -3.86 3.62 13.94
C PRO A 215 -2.47 2.97 13.97
N VAL A 216 -1.51 3.60 14.65
CA VAL A 216 -0.17 3.04 14.81
C VAL A 216 -0.15 2.13 16.04
N PRO A 217 -0.08 0.80 15.89
CA PRO A 217 0.00 -0.09 17.03
C PRO A 217 1.27 0.16 17.85
N GLN A 218 1.21 0.02 19.18
CA GLN A 218 2.33 0.27 20.08
C GLN A 218 3.62 -0.48 19.68
N LYS A 219 3.48 -1.73 19.21
CA LYS A 219 4.60 -2.54 18.68
C LYS A 219 5.29 -1.94 17.45
N ARG A 220 4.58 -1.10 16.68
CA ARG A 220 5.13 -0.39 15.52
C ARG A 220 5.69 0.98 15.89
N ALA A 221 5.33 1.54 17.05
CA ALA A 221 5.73 2.86 17.52
C ALA A 221 7.18 2.88 18.07
N SER A 222 8.15 2.39 17.31
CA SER A 222 9.55 2.34 17.71
C SER A 222 10.51 2.67 16.54
N PHE A 223 11.66 3.26 16.88
CA PHE A 223 12.71 3.51 15.88
C PHE A 223 13.19 2.23 15.21
N SER A 224 13.34 1.15 15.96
CA SER A 224 13.81 -0.14 15.43
C SER A 224 12.85 -0.71 14.38
N TRP A 225 11.54 -0.59 14.60
CA TRP A 225 10.54 -1.01 13.64
C TRP A 225 10.59 -0.15 12.37
N LEU A 226 10.64 1.18 12.51
CA LEU A 226 10.77 2.11 11.39
C LEU A 226 12.03 1.84 10.57
N ALA A 227 13.17 1.62 11.24
CA ALA A 227 14.43 1.31 10.58
C ALA A 227 14.36 -0.02 9.78
N LYS A 228 13.77 -1.07 10.37
CA LYS A 228 13.53 -2.34 9.66
C LYS A 228 12.60 -2.13 8.45
N ARG A 229 11.50 -1.39 8.60
CA ARG A 229 10.57 -1.07 7.50
C ARG A 229 11.31 -0.36 6.36
N ARG A 230 12.09 0.70 6.66
CA ARG A 230 12.85 1.46 5.66
C ARG A 230 13.95 0.62 5.00
N PHE A 231 14.66 -0.19 5.76
CA PHE A 231 15.67 -1.10 5.22
C PHE A 231 15.07 -2.08 4.21
N ARG A 232 13.93 -2.70 4.53
CA ARG A 232 13.23 -3.62 3.63
C ARG A 232 12.71 -2.92 2.37
N SER A 233 12.13 -1.72 2.50
CA SER A 233 11.75 -0.90 1.35
C SER A 233 12.97 -0.62 0.46
N GLY A 234 14.13 -0.40 1.06
CA GLY A 234 15.41 -0.30 0.36
C GLY A 234 15.78 -1.58 -0.39
N GLN A 235 15.66 -2.75 0.25
CA GLN A 235 15.93 -4.03 -0.40
C GLN A 235 15.04 -4.26 -1.62
N THR A 236 13.74 -3.97 -1.50
CA THR A 236 12.79 -4.04 -2.62
C THR A 236 13.20 -3.11 -3.76
N HIS A 237 13.50 -1.83 -3.46
CA HIS A 237 13.99 -0.88 -4.46
C HIS A 237 15.27 -1.37 -5.14
N GLY A 238 16.22 -1.85 -4.35
CA GLY A 238 17.50 -2.38 -4.87
C GLY A 238 17.31 -3.55 -5.83
N ARG A 239 16.36 -4.45 -5.56
CA ARG A 239 16.02 -5.57 -6.46
C ARG A 239 15.40 -5.11 -7.78
N ILE A 240 14.47 -4.16 -7.73
CA ILE A 240 13.88 -3.57 -8.95
C ILE A 240 14.99 -2.94 -9.80
N VAL A 241 15.92 -2.21 -9.17
CA VAL A 241 17.09 -1.64 -9.83
C VAL A 241 17.97 -2.72 -10.42
N ALA A 242 18.23 -3.80 -9.69
CA ALA A 242 19.05 -4.93 -10.16
C ALA A 242 18.42 -5.65 -11.35
N ALA A 243 17.11 -5.86 -11.33
CA ALA A 243 16.37 -6.49 -12.44
C ALA A 243 16.47 -5.68 -13.75
N LYS A 244 16.56 -4.34 -13.64
CA LYS A 244 16.68 -3.41 -14.78
C LYS A 244 18.13 -3.05 -15.13
N SER A 245 19.15 -3.70 -14.54
CA SER A 245 20.56 -3.36 -14.75
C SER A 245 21.47 -4.57 -14.58
N ALA A 246 22.54 -4.63 -15.38
CA ALA A 246 23.52 -5.69 -15.36
C ALA A 246 24.95 -5.13 -15.32
N GLY A 247 25.92 -5.97 -14.95
CA GLY A 247 27.36 -5.67 -15.00
C GLY A 247 27.72 -4.35 -14.29
N LEU A 248 28.52 -3.53 -14.96
CA LEU A 248 29.05 -2.27 -14.41
C LEU A 248 27.94 -1.27 -14.04
N SER A 249 26.82 -1.25 -14.78
CA SER A 249 25.67 -0.38 -14.46
C SER A 249 25.07 -0.70 -13.08
N ARG A 250 24.96 -1.99 -12.74
CA ARG A 250 24.48 -2.45 -11.42
C ARG A 250 25.43 -2.03 -10.31
N ILE A 251 26.74 -2.20 -10.52
CA ILE A 251 27.78 -1.78 -9.55
C ILE A 251 27.71 -0.26 -9.33
N LYS A 252 27.62 0.54 -10.40
CA LYS A 252 27.49 2.00 -10.30
C LYS A 252 26.26 2.42 -9.49
N LYS A 253 25.12 1.78 -9.69
CA LYS A 253 23.89 2.05 -8.92
C LYS A 253 24.02 1.69 -7.45
N ALA A 254 24.68 0.56 -7.13
CA ALA A 254 24.99 0.17 -5.75
C ALA A 254 25.93 1.19 -5.08
N ALA A 255 26.98 1.65 -5.81
CA ALA A 255 27.90 2.67 -5.31
C ALA A 255 27.20 4.01 -5.03
N ILE A 256 26.29 4.45 -5.92
CA ILE A 256 25.46 5.66 -5.67
C ILE A 256 24.62 5.49 -4.41
N ALA A 257 24.01 4.33 -4.18
CA ALA A 257 23.26 4.08 -2.97
C ALA A 257 24.15 4.08 -1.71
N ALA A 258 25.38 3.55 -1.80
CA ALA A 258 26.38 3.59 -0.73
C ALA A 258 26.82 5.01 -0.39
N VAL A 259 27.04 5.87 -1.38
CA VAL A 259 27.35 7.29 -1.16
C VAL A 259 26.18 8.01 -0.47
N LYS A 260 24.95 7.76 -0.90
CA LYS A 260 23.75 8.31 -0.23
C LYS A 260 23.62 7.81 1.21
N PHE A 261 23.94 6.56 1.48
CA PHE A 261 24.02 6.02 2.84
C PHE A 261 25.01 6.80 3.69
N GLY A 262 26.27 6.95 3.21
CA GLY A 262 27.30 7.70 3.91
C GLY A 262 26.90 9.14 4.22
N TYR A 263 26.35 9.85 3.23
CA TYR A 263 25.82 11.20 3.44
C TYR A 263 24.73 11.23 4.53
N CYS A 264 23.76 10.33 4.47
CA CYS A 264 22.70 10.27 5.47
C CYS A 264 23.24 9.93 6.87
N ALA A 265 24.23 9.07 6.99
CA ALA A 265 24.88 8.73 8.25
C ALA A 265 25.59 9.96 8.87
N VAL A 266 26.35 10.72 8.08
CA VAL A 266 27.03 11.95 8.52
C VAL A 266 26.01 12.98 9.01
N VAL A 267 24.93 13.23 8.25
CA VAL A 267 23.87 14.17 8.66
C VAL A 267 23.17 13.69 9.93
N THR A 268 22.98 12.36 10.11
CA THR A 268 22.40 11.79 11.34
C THR A 268 23.23 12.15 12.57
N VAL A 269 24.54 12.07 12.47
CA VAL A 269 25.46 12.43 13.56
C VAL A 269 25.47 13.95 13.79
N GLY A 270 25.53 14.75 12.73
CA GLY A 270 25.48 16.21 12.82
C GLY A 270 24.17 16.78 13.38
N ALA A 271 23.06 16.07 13.19
CA ALA A 271 21.73 16.49 13.63
C ALA A 271 21.35 15.96 15.04
N VAL A 272 22.33 15.65 15.91
CA VAL A 272 22.08 15.04 17.25
C VAL A 272 21.09 15.85 18.10
N ALA A 273 21.14 17.18 18.01
CA ALA A 273 20.28 18.09 18.77
C ALA A 273 18.88 18.28 18.15
N VAL A 274 18.61 17.78 16.94
CA VAL A 274 17.32 17.96 16.24
C VAL A 274 16.69 16.58 15.98
N PRO A 275 15.91 16.04 16.96
CA PRO A 275 15.46 14.63 16.94
C PRO A 275 14.74 14.22 15.66
N VAL A 276 13.86 15.07 15.11
CA VAL A 276 13.11 14.77 13.87
C VAL A 276 14.06 14.65 12.67
N THR A 277 14.98 15.60 12.51
CA THR A 277 15.97 15.59 11.42
C THR A 277 16.90 14.39 11.55
N ARG A 278 17.45 14.15 12.74
CA ARG A 278 18.28 12.99 13.05
C ARG A 278 17.57 11.69 12.64
N THR A 279 16.35 11.49 13.11
CA THR A 279 15.56 10.29 12.79
C THR A 279 15.30 10.17 11.30
N ARG A 280 14.91 11.25 10.64
CA ARG A 280 14.65 11.26 9.18
C ARG A 280 15.88 10.80 8.39
N TYR A 281 17.06 11.28 8.72
CA TYR A 281 18.28 10.89 8.01
C TYR A 281 18.75 9.49 8.41
N ALA A 282 18.58 9.05 9.67
CA ALA A 282 18.85 7.69 10.09
C ALA A 282 17.97 6.67 9.32
N LEU A 283 16.68 6.97 9.14
CA LEU A 283 15.76 6.13 8.37
C LEU A 283 16.09 6.14 6.86
N ARG A 284 16.57 7.27 6.32
CA ARG A 284 17.08 7.32 4.94
C ARG A 284 18.37 6.50 4.79
N ALA A 285 19.26 6.54 5.78
CA ALA A 285 20.44 5.68 5.79
C ALA A 285 20.04 4.20 5.77
N ALA A 286 19.09 3.77 6.62
CA ALA A 286 18.57 2.41 6.60
C ALA A 286 18.00 2.01 5.23
N LEU A 287 17.23 2.89 4.58
CA LEU A 287 16.72 2.65 3.22
C LEU A 287 17.85 2.48 2.20
N HIS A 288 18.87 3.34 2.22
CA HIS A 288 19.98 3.24 1.28
C HIS A 288 20.87 2.01 1.54
N ALA A 289 21.07 1.63 2.81
CA ALA A 289 21.74 0.36 3.16
C ALA A 289 20.97 -0.84 2.58
N GLY A 290 19.64 -0.87 2.76
CA GLY A 290 18.80 -1.89 2.15
C GLY A 290 18.89 -1.88 0.62
N SER A 291 18.94 -0.69 0.00
CA SER A 291 19.07 -0.57 -1.46
C SER A 291 20.38 -1.15 -1.98
N VAL A 292 21.51 -0.92 -1.30
CA VAL A 292 22.79 -1.57 -1.62
C VAL A 292 22.66 -3.08 -1.57
N MET A 293 22.14 -3.62 -0.45
CA MET A 293 21.99 -5.06 -0.25
C MET A 293 21.04 -5.69 -1.27
N GLY A 294 19.91 -5.05 -1.57
CA GLY A 294 18.96 -5.52 -2.59
C GLY A 294 19.59 -5.49 -4.00
N THR A 295 20.35 -4.45 -4.34
CA THR A 295 21.04 -4.34 -5.63
C THR A 295 22.11 -5.41 -5.78
N LEU A 296 22.79 -5.80 -4.70
CA LEU A 296 23.79 -6.87 -4.70
C LEU A 296 23.18 -8.29 -4.63
N GLY A 297 21.86 -8.42 -4.50
CA GLY A 297 21.15 -9.70 -4.50
C GLY A 297 21.20 -10.44 -3.16
N MET A 298 21.42 -9.74 -2.04
CA MET A 298 21.44 -10.37 -0.72
C MET A 298 20.03 -10.79 -0.28
N ARG A 299 19.95 -11.83 0.56
CA ARG A 299 18.70 -12.44 1.04
C ARG A 299 17.82 -11.42 1.77
N GLU A 300 16.52 -11.53 1.54
CA GLU A 300 15.50 -10.65 2.14
C GLU A 300 15.12 -11.03 3.55
N ILE A 301 14.67 -10.03 4.29
CA ILE A 301 13.99 -10.24 5.57
C ILE A 301 12.50 -10.53 5.25
N ARG A 302 12.01 -11.73 5.57
CA ARG A 302 10.59 -12.09 5.43
C ARG A 302 9.74 -11.32 6.43
N GLN A 303 8.56 -10.89 6.01
CA GLN A 303 7.61 -10.15 6.85
C GLN A 303 6.40 -10.99 7.25
N TYR A 304 5.87 -11.78 6.31
CA TYR A 304 4.66 -12.54 6.46
C TYR A 304 4.97 -14.05 6.56
N GLY A 305 4.12 -14.80 7.28
CA GLY A 305 4.28 -16.26 7.39
C GLY A 305 5.25 -16.73 8.46
N MET A 306 5.81 -15.86 9.30
CA MET A 306 6.40 -16.29 10.57
C MET A 306 5.27 -16.33 11.60
N VAL A 307 4.88 -17.53 12.03
CA VAL A 307 4.13 -17.71 13.27
C VAL A 307 5.04 -17.12 14.36
N GLU A 308 4.63 -15.99 14.97
CA GLU A 308 5.28 -15.55 16.20
C GLU A 308 5.07 -16.68 17.18
N ALA A 309 6.15 -17.37 17.53
CA ALA A 309 6.12 -18.31 18.66
C ALA A 309 5.69 -17.49 19.87
N THR A 310 4.55 -17.87 20.41
CA THR A 310 3.95 -17.37 21.65
C THR A 310 4.90 -17.51 22.82
#